data_700a1062d3c60600d115d4c79752e19d
#
_entry.id   700a1062d3c60600d115d4c79752e19d
#
_cell.length_a   1.000
_cell.length_b   1.000
_cell.length_c   1.000
_cell.angle_alpha   90.00
_cell.angle_beta   90.00
_cell.angle_gamma   90.00
#
_symmetry.space_group_name_H-M   'P 1'
#
loop_
_entity.id
_entity.type
_entity.pdbx_description
1 polymer ?
#
loop_
_entity_poly.entity_id
_entity_poly.type
_entity_poly.pdbx_seq_one_letter_code
_entity_poly.pdbx_strand_id
1 'polypeptide(L)'
;MSSPSEIRVCLPPHDAVTPWTLAFYRERGGYDAWEKVLKNQTPREEIIETLKISGLRGRGGAGFPTGLKLSFMPRDAQGQKYIVCNSDESEPGTFKDRDILRFNPHQVIEGMALAGYAIGATIGFNYIRGEYYEPWQRFEAALIEARQAGLLGENLMGSEIAFELHSQRGAGAYICGEETALLESLEGKKGQPRFKPPFPAQVGAFGKPTTINNTETLASIPPIIRNGAEWFSSIGVENSGGTKIYSVSGHVNRPGNYEVPMGMPFRDLLEMAGGVRDGRALKAVIPGGSSVPVVPADAIMECTMDYDGLSQVGSALGAGSVIVMDETTCMVEVLERISYFYFAESCGQCTPCREGTGWLYRMIRRIRNGEGTHADLDRLKSVADRIEGRTICALGDA
;
A
#
# COMPACT_ATOMS: atom_id res chain seq x y z
N MET A 1 17.18 27.84 -5.20
CA MET A 1 15.87 27.31 -5.61
C MET A 1 15.14 26.95 -4.31
N SER A 2 13.93 27.45 -4.09
CA SER A 2 13.15 27.12 -2.91
C SER A 2 12.92 25.61 -2.89
N SER A 3 13.28 24.96 -1.78
CA SER A 3 12.93 23.55 -1.51
C SER A 3 11.44 23.35 -1.84
N PRO A 4 11.04 22.30 -2.59
CA PRO A 4 9.64 22.02 -2.82
C PRO A 4 8.95 21.98 -1.45
N SER A 5 7.90 22.78 -1.27
CA SER A 5 7.15 22.81 -0.02
C SER A 5 6.59 21.42 0.22
N GLU A 6 7.01 20.75 1.27
CA GLU A 6 6.56 19.42 1.64
C GLU A 6 5.06 19.47 1.95
N ILE A 7 4.25 18.92 1.05
CA ILE A 7 2.80 18.79 1.23
C ILE A 7 2.56 17.46 1.95
N ARG A 8 1.99 17.51 3.15
CA ARG A 8 1.68 16.35 3.95
C ARG A 8 0.18 16.13 4.05
N VAL A 9 -0.28 15.03 3.50
CA VAL A 9 -1.68 14.59 3.52
C VAL A 9 -1.87 13.47 4.55
N CYS A 10 -0.94 12.51 4.60
CA CYS A 10 -1.03 11.34 5.45
C CYS A 10 -0.08 11.35 6.65
N LEU A 11 1.10 11.95 6.52
CA LEU A 11 2.08 12.02 7.60
C LEU A 11 1.96 13.32 8.40
N PRO A 12 2.11 13.28 9.74
CA PRO A 12 2.17 14.50 10.55
C PRO A 12 3.50 15.25 10.33
N PRO A 13 3.62 16.51 10.79
CA PRO A 13 4.90 17.23 10.80
C PRO A 13 5.98 16.45 11.55
N HIS A 14 7.25 16.57 11.12
CA HIS A 14 8.37 15.85 11.73
C HIS A 14 8.66 16.23 13.18
N ASP A 15 8.31 17.45 13.57
CA ASP A 15 8.48 18.00 14.91
C ASP A 15 7.27 17.78 15.83
N ALA A 16 6.25 17.06 15.35
CA ALA A 16 5.05 16.79 16.12
C ALA A 16 5.35 15.96 17.38
N VAL A 17 4.86 16.44 18.50
CA VAL A 17 4.91 15.74 19.78
C VAL A 17 3.62 14.95 19.95
N THR A 18 3.70 13.66 20.25
CA THR A 18 2.54 12.75 20.42
C THR A 18 1.51 12.79 19.26
N PRO A 19 1.94 12.72 17.99
CA PRO A 19 1.04 12.89 16.84
C PRO A 19 -0.02 11.79 16.70
N TRP A 20 0.15 10.69 17.42
CA TRP A 20 -0.77 9.53 17.39
C TRP A 20 -1.99 9.67 18.30
N THR A 21 -2.12 10.77 19.07
CA THR A 21 -3.23 10.99 20.02
C THR A 21 -4.44 11.62 19.34
N LEU A 22 -5.63 11.33 19.88
CA LEU A 22 -6.87 11.94 19.44
C LEU A 22 -6.83 13.48 19.55
N ALA A 23 -6.24 14.02 20.63
CA ALA A 23 -6.12 15.45 20.85
C ALA A 23 -5.36 16.13 19.70
N PHE A 24 -4.16 15.61 19.37
CA PHE A 24 -3.37 16.13 18.27
C PHE A 24 -4.11 16.05 16.92
N TYR A 25 -4.78 14.93 16.66
CA TYR A 25 -5.50 14.73 15.41
C TYR A 25 -6.68 15.71 15.27
N ARG A 26 -7.44 15.96 16.36
CA ARG A 26 -8.55 16.93 16.39
C ARG A 26 -8.10 18.37 16.20
N GLU A 27 -6.99 18.77 16.80
CA GLU A 27 -6.42 20.13 16.61
C GLU A 27 -6.15 20.46 15.12
N ARG A 28 -6.04 19.44 14.28
CA ARG A 28 -5.78 19.55 12.85
C ARG A 28 -7.02 19.26 11.99
N GLY A 29 -8.20 19.31 12.57
CA GLY A 29 -9.46 19.02 11.90
C GLY A 29 -9.75 17.54 11.72
N GLY A 30 -9.10 16.70 12.52
CA GLY A 30 -9.38 15.25 12.52
C GLY A 30 -10.79 14.97 13.02
N TYR A 31 -11.44 14.02 12.36
CA TYR A 31 -12.84 13.63 12.50
C TYR A 31 -13.89 14.68 12.07
N ASP A 32 -13.49 15.88 11.63
CA ASP A 32 -14.45 16.88 11.11
C ASP A 32 -15.22 16.34 9.91
N ALA A 33 -14.54 15.57 9.03
CA ALA A 33 -15.19 14.94 7.88
C ALA A 33 -16.21 13.89 8.30
N TRP A 34 -15.85 13.03 9.25
CA TRP A 34 -16.74 11.99 9.78
C TRP A 34 -17.95 12.59 10.50
N GLU A 35 -17.72 13.55 11.39
CA GLU A 35 -18.79 14.23 12.12
C GLU A 35 -19.75 14.98 11.19
N LYS A 36 -19.22 15.65 10.14
CA LYS A 36 -20.03 16.31 9.12
C LYS A 36 -20.90 15.32 8.34
N VAL A 37 -20.33 14.18 7.94
CA VAL A 37 -21.06 13.12 7.23
C VAL A 37 -22.21 12.58 8.08
N LEU A 38 -21.97 12.30 9.35
CA LEU A 38 -22.99 11.81 10.29
C LEU A 38 -24.08 12.84 10.53
N LYS A 39 -23.70 14.09 10.85
CA LYS A 39 -24.63 15.18 11.15
C LYS A 39 -25.53 15.51 9.96
N ASN A 40 -24.97 15.55 8.77
CA ASN A 40 -25.70 15.92 7.56
C ASN A 40 -26.38 14.73 6.89
N GLN A 41 -26.16 13.52 7.39
CA GLN A 41 -26.59 12.26 6.75
C GLN A 41 -26.21 12.24 5.26
N THR A 42 -24.95 12.63 4.97
CA THR A 42 -24.44 12.76 3.60
C THR A 42 -24.72 11.49 2.80
N PRO A 43 -25.32 11.58 1.60
CA PRO A 43 -25.58 10.41 0.78
C PRO A 43 -24.30 9.61 0.51
N ARG A 44 -24.38 8.30 0.64
CA ARG A 44 -23.23 7.39 0.42
C ARG A 44 -22.61 7.55 -0.96
N GLU A 45 -23.44 7.77 -1.96
CA GLU A 45 -23.04 8.00 -3.35
C GLU A 45 -22.21 9.26 -3.52
N GLU A 46 -22.49 10.32 -2.75
CA GLU A 46 -21.75 11.58 -2.79
C GLU A 46 -20.29 11.36 -2.36
N ILE A 47 -20.07 10.54 -1.31
CA ILE A 47 -18.71 10.21 -0.86
C ILE A 47 -17.96 9.43 -1.96
N ILE A 48 -18.62 8.43 -2.57
CA ILE A 48 -18.04 7.65 -3.66
C ILE A 48 -17.69 8.52 -4.85
N GLU A 49 -18.59 9.45 -5.22
CA GLU A 49 -18.37 10.34 -6.35
C GLU A 49 -17.24 11.35 -6.07
N THR A 50 -17.19 11.92 -4.85
CA THR A 50 -16.07 12.76 -4.41
C THR A 50 -14.73 12.03 -4.55
N LEU A 51 -14.67 10.76 -4.15
CA LEU A 51 -13.46 9.95 -4.29
C LEU A 51 -13.11 9.61 -5.76
N LYS A 52 -14.09 9.48 -6.66
CA LYS A 52 -13.82 9.34 -8.09
C LYS A 52 -13.23 10.61 -8.69
N ILE A 53 -13.85 11.76 -8.41
CA ILE A 53 -13.41 13.08 -8.90
C ILE A 53 -12.01 13.41 -8.37
N SER A 54 -11.69 13.02 -7.14
CA SER A 54 -10.38 13.29 -6.53
C SER A 54 -9.20 12.63 -7.26
N GLY A 55 -9.45 11.63 -8.11
CA GLY A 55 -8.41 10.87 -8.77
C GLY A 55 -7.57 9.99 -7.83
N LEU A 56 -8.06 9.71 -6.61
CA LEU A 56 -7.35 8.83 -5.67
C LEU A 56 -7.27 7.41 -6.23
N ARG A 57 -6.05 6.95 -6.47
CA ARG A 57 -5.73 5.57 -6.84
C ARG A 57 -5.17 4.80 -5.64
N GLY A 58 -5.37 3.49 -5.61
CA GLY A 58 -4.86 2.61 -4.55
C GLY A 58 -3.35 2.74 -4.37
N ARG A 59 -2.90 2.97 -3.14
CA ARG A 59 -1.50 3.18 -2.76
C ARG A 59 -0.76 1.89 -2.34
N GLY A 60 -1.43 0.74 -2.47
CA GLY A 60 -0.87 -0.56 -2.06
C GLY A 60 -0.13 -1.34 -3.16
N GLY A 61 -0.02 -0.80 -4.38
CA GLY A 61 0.71 -1.44 -5.48
C GLY A 61 -0.02 -1.36 -6.82
N ALA A 62 -1.22 -1.92 -6.92
CA ALA A 62 -1.96 -2.04 -8.19
C ALA A 62 -2.50 -0.72 -8.77
N GLY A 63 -2.59 0.36 -7.99
CA GLY A 63 -3.02 1.66 -8.48
C GLY A 63 -4.46 1.73 -9.00
N PHE A 64 -5.35 0.83 -8.57
CA PHE A 64 -6.73 0.83 -9.03
C PHE A 64 -7.51 2.05 -8.47
N PRO A 65 -8.37 2.73 -9.28
CA PRO A 65 -9.12 3.89 -8.83
C PRO A 65 -10.02 3.58 -7.62
N THR A 66 -9.79 4.29 -6.49
CA THR A 66 -10.42 3.95 -5.20
C THR A 66 -11.92 4.14 -5.21
N GLY A 67 -12.41 5.28 -5.73
CA GLY A 67 -13.85 5.54 -5.83
C GLY A 67 -14.57 4.52 -6.71
N LEU A 68 -13.94 4.07 -7.80
CA LEU A 68 -14.48 3.01 -8.66
C LEU A 68 -14.52 1.67 -7.91
N LYS A 69 -13.45 1.31 -7.16
CA LYS A 69 -13.43 0.07 -6.35
C LYS A 69 -14.57 0.05 -5.33
N LEU A 70 -14.82 1.15 -4.64
CA LEU A 70 -15.92 1.25 -3.68
C LEU A 70 -17.29 1.13 -4.36
N SER A 71 -17.45 1.61 -5.58
CA SER A 71 -18.72 1.51 -6.34
C SER A 71 -19.08 0.09 -6.78
N PHE A 72 -18.15 -0.87 -6.74
CA PHE A 72 -18.42 -2.27 -7.03
C PHE A 72 -19.14 -3.02 -5.89
N MET A 73 -19.22 -2.40 -4.72
CA MET A 73 -19.95 -3.02 -3.61
C MET A 73 -21.44 -3.07 -3.91
N PRO A 74 -22.08 -4.25 -3.79
CA PRO A 74 -23.48 -4.41 -4.15
C PRO A 74 -24.36 -3.57 -3.23
N ARG A 75 -25.13 -2.63 -3.82
CA ARG A 75 -25.99 -1.70 -3.07
C ARG A 75 -27.15 -2.42 -2.41
N ASP A 76 -27.78 -3.34 -3.13
CA ASP A 76 -29.00 -4.04 -2.73
C ASP A 76 -28.74 -5.32 -1.91
N ALA A 77 -27.46 -5.67 -1.66
CA ALA A 77 -27.13 -6.83 -0.84
C ALA A 77 -27.58 -6.58 0.61
N GLN A 78 -28.52 -7.41 1.04
CA GLN A 78 -29.00 -7.42 2.42
C GLN A 78 -27.94 -8.03 3.36
N GLY A 79 -27.87 -7.51 4.59
CA GLY A 79 -27.01 -8.04 5.63
C GLY A 79 -25.62 -7.39 5.70
N GLN A 80 -24.72 -8.08 6.38
CA GLN A 80 -23.40 -7.55 6.73
C GLN A 80 -22.51 -7.33 5.49
N LYS A 81 -21.84 -6.19 5.45
CA LYS A 81 -20.72 -5.87 4.56
C LYS A 81 -19.50 -5.51 5.40
N TYR A 82 -18.32 -5.75 4.88
CA TYR A 82 -17.08 -5.45 5.57
C TYR A 82 -16.19 -4.50 4.78
N ILE A 83 -15.43 -3.68 5.54
CA ILE A 83 -14.27 -2.98 5.01
C ILE A 83 -13.02 -3.51 5.69
N VAL A 84 -11.97 -3.78 4.90
CA VAL A 84 -10.69 -4.24 5.42
C VAL A 84 -9.57 -3.29 5.01
N CYS A 85 -8.83 -2.83 6.01
CA CYS A 85 -7.55 -2.14 5.79
C CYS A 85 -6.45 -3.19 5.64
N ASN A 86 -5.77 -3.17 4.51
CA ASN A 86 -4.58 -3.97 4.28
C ASN A 86 -3.35 -3.19 4.75
N SER A 87 -2.94 -3.47 5.98
CA SER A 87 -1.71 -2.98 6.61
C SER A 87 -0.64 -4.09 6.70
N ASP A 88 -0.77 -5.15 5.88
CA ASP A 88 0.26 -6.17 5.73
C ASP A 88 1.34 -5.67 4.75
N GLU A 89 2.10 -4.68 5.20
CA GLU A 89 3.16 -4.04 4.43
C GLU A 89 4.43 -4.90 4.47
N SER A 90 4.52 -5.85 3.56
CA SER A 90 5.61 -6.84 3.53
C SER A 90 6.46 -6.77 2.26
N GLU A 91 6.11 -5.88 1.30
CA GLU A 91 6.89 -5.66 0.08
C GLU A 91 8.30 -5.13 0.44
N PRO A 92 9.38 -5.80 0.01
CA PRO A 92 10.75 -5.36 0.30
C PRO A 92 11.02 -3.92 -0.15
N GLY A 93 11.54 -3.12 0.78
CA GLY A 93 11.79 -1.69 0.59
C GLY A 93 10.64 -0.78 1.02
N THR A 94 9.47 -1.32 1.41
CA THR A 94 8.28 -0.55 1.80
C THR A 94 8.17 -0.46 3.33
N PHE A 95 7.98 0.76 3.86
CA PHE A 95 7.80 1.02 5.30
C PHE A 95 6.98 2.29 5.59
N LYS A 96 6.12 2.70 4.67
CA LYS A 96 5.28 3.92 4.75
C LYS A 96 4.03 3.72 5.60
N ASP A 97 3.36 2.57 5.46
CA ASP A 97 2.13 2.25 6.20
C ASP A 97 2.43 2.06 7.68
N ARG A 98 3.61 1.52 8.00
CA ARG A 98 4.17 1.48 9.36
C ARG A 98 4.16 2.86 10.01
N ASP A 99 4.65 3.87 9.31
CA ASP A 99 4.78 5.22 9.88
C ASP A 99 3.41 5.92 9.95
N ILE A 100 2.48 5.66 9.02
CA ILE A 100 1.09 6.14 9.13
C ILE A 100 0.43 5.56 10.38
N LEU A 101 0.50 4.24 10.59
CA LEU A 101 -0.08 3.59 11.77
C LEU A 101 0.57 4.06 13.08
N ARG A 102 1.88 4.34 13.04
CA ARG A 102 2.66 4.77 14.18
C ARG A 102 2.38 6.20 14.59
N PHE A 103 2.24 7.10 13.62
CA PHE A 103 2.20 8.54 13.85
C PHE A 103 0.85 9.19 13.57
N ASN A 104 -0.03 8.54 12.79
CA ASN A 104 -1.33 9.08 12.43
C ASN A 104 -2.44 8.02 12.38
N PRO A 105 -2.58 7.15 13.41
CA PRO A 105 -3.55 6.05 13.40
C PRO A 105 -5.00 6.52 13.30
N HIS A 106 -5.35 7.67 13.91
CA HIS A 106 -6.70 8.22 13.85
C HIS A 106 -7.16 8.56 12.45
N GLN A 107 -6.25 8.98 11.56
CA GLN A 107 -6.59 9.27 10.17
C GLN A 107 -6.98 8.00 9.40
N VAL A 108 -6.34 6.87 9.72
CA VAL A 108 -6.72 5.56 9.17
C VAL A 108 -8.10 5.14 9.69
N ILE A 109 -8.35 5.33 10.98
CA ILE A 109 -9.64 5.02 11.62
C ILE A 109 -10.77 5.84 10.98
N GLU A 110 -10.60 7.16 10.85
CA GLU A 110 -11.58 8.02 10.19
C GLU A 110 -11.79 7.63 8.73
N GLY A 111 -10.71 7.33 7.99
CA GLY A 111 -10.77 6.88 6.60
C GLY A 111 -11.54 5.57 6.43
N MET A 112 -11.35 4.63 7.37
CA MET A 112 -12.11 3.38 7.39
C MET A 112 -13.59 3.61 7.71
N ALA A 113 -13.90 4.51 8.64
CA ALA A 113 -15.29 4.86 8.97
C ALA A 113 -16.01 5.50 7.79
N LEU A 114 -15.40 6.48 7.12
CA LEU A 114 -15.94 7.17 5.93
C LEU A 114 -16.16 6.18 4.77
N ALA A 115 -15.15 5.36 4.45
CA ALA A 115 -15.27 4.38 3.37
C ALA A 115 -16.24 3.24 3.74
N GLY A 116 -16.27 2.82 5.00
CA GLY A 116 -17.23 1.84 5.51
C GLY A 116 -18.67 2.34 5.38
N TYR A 117 -18.93 3.57 5.80
CA TYR A 117 -20.22 4.21 5.63
C TYR A 117 -20.64 4.30 4.16
N ALA A 118 -19.72 4.72 3.27
CA ALA A 118 -20.00 4.88 1.84
C ALA A 118 -20.46 3.57 1.17
N ILE A 119 -19.96 2.41 1.61
CA ILE A 119 -20.35 1.11 1.06
C ILE A 119 -21.45 0.39 1.86
N GLY A 120 -21.86 0.98 2.99
CA GLY A 120 -22.84 0.38 3.90
C GLY A 120 -22.30 -0.75 4.77
N ALA A 121 -21.01 -0.77 5.04
CA ALA A 121 -20.40 -1.66 6.02
C ALA A 121 -20.56 -1.08 7.43
N THR A 122 -20.86 -1.94 8.40
CA THR A 122 -20.94 -1.59 9.83
C THR A 122 -19.78 -2.14 10.64
N ILE A 123 -18.94 -2.98 10.03
CA ILE A 123 -17.76 -3.56 10.66
C ILE A 123 -16.55 -3.42 9.73
N GLY A 124 -15.43 -2.99 10.31
CA GLY A 124 -14.13 -2.93 9.66
C GLY A 124 -13.07 -3.76 10.39
N PHE A 125 -12.08 -4.21 9.64
CA PHE A 125 -10.89 -4.87 10.18
C PHE A 125 -9.63 -4.20 9.64
N ASN A 126 -8.70 -3.86 10.51
CA ASN A 126 -7.34 -3.51 10.09
C ASN A 126 -6.44 -4.73 10.28
N TYR A 127 -6.00 -5.34 9.18
CA TYR A 127 -5.06 -6.47 9.20
C TYR A 127 -3.64 -5.92 9.12
N ILE A 128 -2.89 -6.05 10.22
CA ILE A 128 -1.57 -5.42 10.41
C ILE A 128 -0.49 -6.50 10.35
N ARG A 129 0.60 -6.21 9.62
CA ARG A 129 1.79 -7.08 9.55
C ARG A 129 2.26 -7.51 10.93
N GLY A 130 2.60 -8.80 11.08
CA GLY A 130 2.96 -9.40 12.36
C GLY A 130 4.14 -8.73 13.08
N GLU A 131 5.12 -8.22 12.33
CA GLU A 131 6.31 -7.55 12.85
C GLU A 131 6.05 -6.12 13.32
N TYR A 132 4.91 -5.51 12.97
CA TYR A 132 4.57 -4.15 13.33
C TYR A 132 3.93 -4.05 14.71
N TYR A 133 4.66 -4.50 15.75
CA TYR A 133 4.13 -4.54 17.11
C TYR A 133 3.82 -3.15 17.69
N GLU A 134 4.76 -2.19 17.62
CA GLU A 134 4.53 -0.82 18.09
C GLU A 134 3.46 -0.08 17.29
N PRO A 135 3.46 -0.08 15.94
CA PRO A 135 2.36 0.47 15.16
C PRO A 135 0.99 -0.12 15.50
N TRP A 136 0.92 -1.44 15.75
CA TRP A 136 -0.29 -2.10 16.22
C TRP A 136 -0.73 -1.59 17.60
N GLN A 137 0.18 -1.46 18.56
CA GLN A 137 -0.14 -0.90 19.88
C GLN A 137 -0.66 0.55 19.78
N ARG A 138 -0.08 1.38 18.90
CA ARG A 138 -0.56 2.75 18.64
C ARG A 138 -1.96 2.76 18.04
N PHE A 139 -2.22 1.87 17.10
CA PHE A 139 -3.54 1.73 16.49
C PHE A 139 -4.58 1.26 17.51
N GLU A 140 -4.28 0.28 18.36
CA GLU A 140 -5.15 -0.18 19.45
C GLU A 140 -5.47 0.94 20.45
N ALA A 141 -4.48 1.72 20.84
CA ALA A 141 -4.69 2.88 21.70
C ALA A 141 -5.62 3.90 21.06
N ALA A 142 -5.43 4.19 19.77
CA ALA A 142 -6.29 5.10 19.02
C ALA A 142 -7.73 4.57 18.87
N LEU A 143 -7.93 3.26 18.72
CA LEU A 143 -9.27 2.64 18.73
C LEU A 143 -9.98 2.86 20.07
N ILE A 144 -9.27 2.72 21.19
CA ILE A 144 -9.81 2.98 22.53
C ILE A 144 -10.23 4.44 22.66
N GLU A 145 -9.35 5.40 22.27
CA GLU A 145 -9.67 6.82 22.29
C GLU A 145 -10.89 7.15 21.40
N ALA A 146 -10.96 6.59 20.20
CA ALA A 146 -12.07 6.81 19.27
C ALA A 146 -13.41 6.28 19.82
N ARG A 147 -13.40 5.10 20.45
CA ARG A 147 -14.62 4.54 21.12
C ARG A 147 -15.05 5.40 22.30
N GLN A 148 -14.12 5.80 23.15
CA GLN A 148 -14.42 6.66 24.30
C GLN A 148 -14.97 8.03 23.90
N ALA A 149 -14.56 8.52 22.73
CA ALA A 149 -15.05 9.79 22.17
C ALA A 149 -16.37 9.62 21.37
N GLY A 150 -16.98 8.43 21.30
CA GLY A 150 -18.21 8.17 20.54
C GLY A 150 -18.06 8.26 19.02
N LEU A 151 -16.84 8.06 18.51
CA LEU A 151 -16.52 8.11 17.07
C LEU A 151 -16.63 6.73 16.40
N LEU A 152 -16.64 5.66 17.19
CA LEU A 152 -16.87 4.26 16.82
C LEU A 152 -17.90 3.66 17.76
N GLY A 153 -18.65 2.65 17.30
CA GLY A 153 -19.66 1.94 18.05
C GLY A 153 -21.05 2.07 17.45
N GLU A 154 -22.08 2.03 18.28
CA GLU A 154 -23.50 2.14 17.91
C GLU A 154 -24.01 3.56 18.12
N ASN A 155 -25.08 3.91 17.39
CA ASN A 155 -25.79 5.21 17.53
C ASN A 155 -24.85 6.44 17.48
N LEU A 156 -23.92 6.44 16.56
CA LEU A 156 -22.86 7.44 16.45
C LEU A 156 -23.47 8.85 16.33
N MET A 157 -23.07 9.75 17.24
CA MET A 157 -23.58 11.13 17.35
C MET A 157 -25.11 11.23 17.39
N GLY A 158 -25.79 10.25 17.98
CA GLY A 158 -27.25 10.20 18.08
C GLY A 158 -27.98 9.81 16.79
N SER A 159 -27.25 9.33 15.79
CA SER A 159 -27.82 8.75 14.56
C SER A 159 -28.10 7.25 14.73
N GLU A 160 -28.80 6.63 13.77
CA GLU A 160 -28.95 5.17 13.68
C GLU A 160 -27.70 4.48 13.06
N ILE A 161 -26.65 5.23 12.80
CA ILE A 161 -25.44 4.72 12.16
C ILE A 161 -24.57 4.02 13.21
N ALA A 162 -24.11 2.82 12.85
CA ALA A 162 -23.15 2.06 13.63
C ALA A 162 -21.91 1.75 12.78
N PHE A 163 -20.74 1.86 13.36
CA PHE A 163 -19.50 1.39 12.75
C PHE A 163 -18.53 0.94 13.82
N GLU A 164 -18.15 -0.33 13.80
CA GLU A 164 -17.16 -0.90 14.70
C GLU A 164 -15.90 -1.29 13.94
N LEU A 165 -14.75 -1.11 14.55
CA LEU A 165 -13.45 -1.37 13.95
C LEU A 165 -12.59 -2.22 14.87
N HIS A 166 -12.05 -3.31 14.32
CA HIS A 166 -11.16 -4.24 15.01
C HIS A 166 -9.80 -4.25 14.34
N SER A 167 -8.74 -4.50 15.11
CA SER A 167 -7.44 -4.80 14.53
C SER A 167 -7.09 -6.26 14.69
N GLN A 168 -6.45 -6.80 13.65
CA GLN A 168 -5.92 -8.17 13.63
C GLN A 168 -4.45 -8.11 13.26
N ARG A 169 -3.59 -8.58 14.14
CA ARG A 169 -2.17 -8.72 13.82
C ARG A 169 -1.92 -10.05 13.14
N GLY A 170 -1.30 -10.02 11.96
CA GLY A 170 -0.85 -11.19 11.21
C GLY A 170 0.35 -11.89 11.85
N ALA A 171 0.87 -12.91 11.17
CA ALA A 171 2.00 -13.72 11.63
C ALA A 171 3.27 -13.54 10.76
N GLY A 172 3.34 -12.51 9.93
CA GLY A 172 4.54 -12.15 9.15
C GLY A 172 4.68 -12.84 7.80
N ALA A 173 3.61 -13.35 7.21
CA ALA A 173 3.65 -13.94 5.87
C ALA A 173 3.41 -12.87 4.79
N TYR A 174 4.36 -12.69 3.87
CA TYR A 174 4.27 -11.76 2.73
C TYR A 174 2.97 -11.96 1.91
N ILE A 175 2.61 -13.21 1.66
CA ILE A 175 1.43 -13.52 0.85
C ILE A 175 0.13 -12.99 1.46
N CYS A 176 0.06 -12.72 2.77
CA CYS A 176 -1.11 -12.13 3.42
C CYS A 176 -1.31 -10.65 3.05
N GLY A 177 -0.42 -10.03 2.28
CA GLY A 177 -0.63 -8.77 1.57
C GLY A 177 -1.51 -8.91 0.31
N GLU A 178 -1.61 -10.11 -0.27
CA GLU A 178 -2.59 -10.38 -1.33
C GLU A 178 -4.00 -10.39 -0.72
N GLU A 179 -4.93 -9.64 -1.34
CA GLU A 179 -6.23 -9.34 -0.72
C GLU A 179 -7.04 -10.57 -0.30
N THR A 180 -6.98 -11.68 -1.06
CA THR A 180 -7.75 -12.90 -0.74
C THR A 180 -7.03 -13.81 0.24
N ALA A 181 -5.71 -13.85 0.21
CA ALA A 181 -4.89 -14.53 1.23
C ALA A 181 -5.03 -13.84 2.59
N LEU A 182 -5.10 -12.50 2.62
CA LEU A 182 -5.43 -11.73 3.80
C LEU A 182 -6.78 -12.15 4.39
N LEU A 183 -7.81 -12.28 3.53
CA LEU A 183 -9.15 -12.71 3.98
C LEU A 183 -9.13 -14.14 4.56
N GLU A 184 -8.43 -15.07 3.92
CA GLU A 184 -8.28 -16.43 4.46
C GLU A 184 -7.61 -16.41 5.84
N SER A 185 -6.54 -15.61 6.01
CA SER A 185 -5.86 -15.44 7.30
C SER A 185 -6.75 -14.77 8.35
N LEU A 186 -7.51 -13.74 7.97
CA LEU A 186 -8.47 -13.06 8.85
C LEU A 186 -9.55 -14.02 9.37
N GLU A 187 -9.96 -14.98 8.53
CA GLU A 187 -10.91 -16.03 8.86
C GLU A 187 -10.30 -17.18 9.70
N GLY A 188 -9.01 -17.08 10.07
CA GLY A 188 -8.31 -18.11 10.85
C GLY A 188 -7.86 -19.31 10.04
N LYS A 189 -7.85 -19.21 8.71
CA LYS A 189 -7.39 -20.24 7.78
C LYS A 189 -5.95 -20.01 7.38
N LYS A 190 -5.36 -20.94 6.61
CA LYS A 190 -4.07 -20.74 5.98
C LYS A 190 -4.16 -19.59 4.96
N GLY A 191 -3.25 -18.61 5.05
CA GLY A 191 -3.19 -17.48 4.14
C GLY A 191 -2.77 -17.90 2.73
N GLN A 192 -3.73 -18.33 1.94
CA GLN A 192 -3.54 -18.72 0.54
C GLN A 192 -4.55 -17.99 -0.33
N PRO A 193 -4.15 -17.43 -1.50
CA PRO A 193 -5.06 -16.73 -2.41
C PRO A 193 -6.22 -17.59 -2.87
N ARG A 194 -7.38 -16.93 -3.07
CA ARG A 194 -8.57 -17.51 -3.70
C ARG A 194 -8.54 -17.31 -5.20
N PHE A 195 -9.19 -18.20 -5.93
CA PHE A 195 -9.49 -17.95 -7.35
C PHE A 195 -10.46 -16.77 -7.51
N LYS A 196 -10.26 -15.99 -8.53
CA LYS A 196 -11.15 -14.88 -8.94
C LYS A 196 -11.67 -15.18 -10.36
N PRO A 197 -12.96 -15.08 -10.66
CA PRO A 197 -14.09 -14.76 -9.80
C PRO A 197 -14.48 -15.90 -8.84
N PRO A 198 -15.23 -15.65 -7.72
CA PRO A 198 -15.82 -14.35 -7.35
C PRO A 198 -14.77 -13.38 -6.75
N PHE A 199 -15.02 -12.09 -6.95
CA PHE A 199 -14.21 -11.04 -6.33
C PHE A 199 -14.68 -10.75 -4.90
N PRO A 200 -13.81 -10.20 -4.02
CA PRO A 200 -14.16 -9.89 -2.63
C PRO A 200 -15.40 -9.00 -2.46
N ALA A 201 -15.65 -8.09 -3.41
CA ALA A 201 -16.86 -7.27 -3.41
C ALA A 201 -18.16 -8.09 -3.49
N GLN A 202 -18.09 -9.32 -4.01
CA GLN A 202 -19.20 -10.25 -4.06
C GLN A 202 -19.13 -11.25 -2.90
N VAL A 203 -17.98 -11.89 -2.71
CA VAL A 203 -17.73 -12.94 -1.70
C VAL A 203 -16.37 -12.72 -1.06
N GLY A 204 -16.33 -11.94 0.01
CA GLY A 204 -15.13 -11.57 0.76
C GLY A 204 -15.04 -12.25 2.13
N ALA A 205 -14.75 -11.45 3.17
CA ALA A 205 -14.60 -11.92 4.54
C ALA A 205 -15.87 -12.62 5.03
N PHE A 206 -15.71 -13.79 5.62
CA PHE A 206 -16.80 -14.62 6.15
C PHE A 206 -17.93 -14.85 5.13
N GLY A 207 -17.59 -14.91 3.85
CA GLY A 207 -18.54 -15.10 2.75
C GLY A 207 -19.43 -13.89 2.45
N LYS A 208 -19.11 -12.70 2.93
CA LYS A 208 -19.89 -11.47 2.78
C LYS A 208 -19.18 -10.47 1.86
N PRO A 209 -19.94 -9.55 1.21
CA PRO A 209 -19.33 -8.49 0.42
C PRO A 209 -18.31 -7.69 1.21
N THR A 210 -17.11 -7.57 0.67
CA THR A 210 -15.97 -6.94 1.34
C THR A 210 -15.16 -6.09 0.39
N THR A 211 -14.78 -4.88 0.79
CA THR A 211 -13.74 -4.10 0.10
C THR A 211 -12.46 -4.09 0.92
N ILE A 212 -11.33 -4.24 0.22
CA ILE A 212 -9.99 -4.22 0.83
C ILE A 212 -9.23 -3.03 0.26
N ASN A 213 -8.68 -2.17 1.10
CA ASN A 213 -7.89 -1.02 0.68
C ASN A 213 -6.62 -0.90 1.54
N ASN A 214 -5.55 -0.40 0.94
CA ASN A 214 -4.29 -0.16 1.63
C ASN A 214 -4.40 0.98 2.66
N THR A 215 -3.55 0.98 3.67
CA THR A 215 -3.47 1.98 4.76
C THR A 215 -3.35 3.41 4.26
N GLU A 216 -2.39 3.69 3.36
CA GLU A 216 -2.18 5.05 2.80
C GLU A 216 -3.40 5.50 1.98
N THR A 217 -4.05 4.58 1.27
CA THR A 217 -5.28 4.87 0.53
C THR A 217 -6.39 5.32 1.47
N LEU A 218 -6.62 4.59 2.56
CA LEU A 218 -7.66 4.94 3.54
C LEU A 218 -7.32 6.22 4.30
N ALA A 219 -6.04 6.42 4.67
CA ALA A 219 -5.58 7.66 5.29
C ALA A 219 -5.76 8.90 4.40
N SER A 220 -5.83 8.73 3.07
CA SER A 220 -6.06 9.84 2.13
C SER A 220 -7.53 10.29 2.08
N ILE A 221 -8.48 9.46 2.52
CA ILE A 221 -9.92 9.74 2.40
C ILE A 221 -10.39 10.93 3.25
N PRO A 222 -10.06 11.03 4.57
CA PRO A 222 -10.54 12.12 5.40
C PRO A 222 -10.16 13.51 4.88
N PRO A 223 -8.89 13.78 4.50
CA PRO A 223 -8.52 15.06 3.90
C PRO A 223 -9.27 15.39 2.60
N ILE A 224 -9.57 14.38 1.77
CA ILE A 224 -10.34 14.56 0.53
C ILE A 224 -11.78 14.99 0.85
N ILE A 225 -12.45 14.30 1.77
CA ILE A 225 -13.84 14.64 2.15
C ILE A 225 -13.92 16.00 2.86
N ARG A 226 -12.90 16.36 3.63
CA ARG A 226 -12.83 17.64 4.33
C ARG A 226 -12.56 18.82 3.40
N ASN A 227 -11.59 18.69 2.50
CA ASN A 227 -11.09 19.81 1.69
C ASN A 227 -11.66 19.83 0.26
N GLY A 228 -12.31 18.76 -0.18
CA GLY A 228 -12.88 18.62 -1.53
C GLY A 228 -12.01 17.83 -2.50
N ALA A 229 -12.65 17.28 -3.52
CA ALA A 229 -12.01 16.46 -4.54
C ALA A 229 -10.98 17.24 -5.37
N GLU A 230 -11.36 18.45 -5.78
CA GLU A 230 -10.50 19.33 -6.59
C GLU A 230 -9.23 19.75 -5.86
N TRP A 231 -9.31 19.95 -4.54
CA TRP A 231 -8.12 20.21 -3.74
C TRP A 231 -7.11 19.06 -3.86
N PHE A 232 -7.58 17.82 -3.73
CA PHE A 232 -6.69 16.67 -3.80
C PHE A 232 -6.15 16.42 -5.21
N SER A 233 -7.00 16.53 -6.24
CA SER A 233 -6.58 16.34 -7.63
C SER A 233 -5.57 17.39 -8.09
N SER A 234 -5.64 18.63 -7.54
CA SER A 234 -4.72 19.72 -7.88
C SER A 234 -3.30 19.53 -7.34
N ILE A 235 -3.08 18.61 -6.38
CA ILE A 235 -1.76 18.35 -5.79
C ILE A 235 -0.91 17.43 -6.68
N GLY A 236 -1.55 16.48 -7.37
CA GLY A 236 -0.88 15.47 -8.19
C GLY A 236 -0.82 15.81 -9.68
N VAL A 237 -0.89 14.77 -10.48
CA VAL A 237 -0.95 14.85 -11.95
C VAL A 237 -2.30 14.35 -12.46
N GLU A 238 -2.59 14.59 -13.74
CA GLU A 238 -3.81 14.10 -14.38
C GLU A 238 -3.97 12.58 -14.16
N ASN A 239 -5.19 12.16 -13.81
CA ASN A 239 -5.54 10.75 -13.48
C ASN A 239 -4.80 10.15 -12.28
N SER A 240 -4.07 10.97 -11.49
CA SER A 240 -3.33 10.50 -10.31
C SER A 240 -3.18 11.63 -9.28
N GLY A 241 -4.31 11.97 -8.64
CA GLY A 241 -4.38 13.07 -7.67
C GLY A 241 -3.61 12.80 -6.38
N GLY A 242 -3.28 13.89 -5.70
CA GLY A 242 -2.74 13.92 -4.35
C GLY A 242 -1.26 13.63 -4.23
N THR A 243 -0.90 13.27 -3.00
CA THR A 243 0.46 12.87 -2.63
C THR A 243 0.66 11.36 -2.72
N LYS A 244 1.94 10.97 -2.68
CA LYS A 244 2.39 9.60 -2.47
C LYS A 244 3.53 9.62 -1.47
N ILE A 245 3.51 8.68 -0.54
CA ILE A 245 4.66 8.44 0.33
C ILE A 245 5.60 7.46 -0.35
N TYR A 246 6.83 7.92 -0.60
CA TYR A 246 7.91 7.09 -1.13
C TYR A 246 8.82 6.64 0.00
N SER A 247 8.97 5.32 0.16
CA SER A 247 9.96 4.72 1.07
C SER A 247 11.30 4.64 0.34
N VAL A 248 12.18 5.60 0.59
CA VAL A 248 13.50 5.67 -0.07
C VAL A 248 14.54 4.97 0.78
N SER A 249 15.28 4.03 0.19
CA SER A 249 16.28 3.22 0.86
C SER A 249 17.43 2.80 -0.07
N GLY A 250 18.33 1.93 0.40
CA GLY A 250 19.51 1.53 -0.34
C GLY A 250 20.66 2.51 -0.17
N HIS A 251 21.36 2.84 -1.28
CA HIS A 251 22.56 3.65 -1.26
C HIS A 251 22.26 5.15 -1.37
N VAL A 252 21.50 5.68 -0.40
CA VAL A 252 21.20 7.12 -0.26
C VAL A 252 21.75 7.66 1.05
N ASN A 253 21.97 8.98 1.14
CA ASN A 253 22.49 9.62 2.33
C ASN A 253 21.43 9.76 3.43
N ARG A 254 20.16 9.94 3.07
CA ARG A 254 19.06 10.12 4.02
C ARG A 254 17.89 9.16 3.66
N PRO A 255 17.97 7.88 4.06
CA PRO A 255 16.86 6.96 3.87
C PRO A 255 15.66 7.38 4.75
N GLY A 256 14.43 7.18 4.24
CA GLY A 256 13.21 7.55 4.98
C GLY A 256 11.97 7.57 4.11
N ASN A 257 10.86 7.95 4.72
CA ASN A 257 9.59 8.17 4.04
C ASN A 257 9.47 9.64 3.63
N TYR A 258 9.19 9.88 2.35
CA TYR A 258 9.01 11.20 1.76
C TYR A 258 7.60 11.29 1.18
N GLU A 259 6.76 12.14 1.77
CA GLU A 259 5.44 12.42 1.23
C GLU A 259 5.53 13.63 0.29
N VAL A 260 5.29 13.39 -0.99
CA VAL A 260 5.45 14.38 -2.05
C VAL A 260 4.30 14.31 -3.06
N PRO A 261 4.04 15.37 -3.83
CA PRO A 261 3.05 15.33 -4.90
C PRO A 261 3.33 14.17 -5.88
N MET A 262 2.28 13.49 -6.31
CA MET A 262 2.37 12.51 -7.38
C MET A 262 2.90 13.17 -8.66
N GLY A 263 3.81 12.50 -9.38
CA GLY A 263 4.44 13.05 -10.58
C GLY A 263 5.72 13.86 -10.33
N MET A 264 6.21 13.89 -9.08
CA MET A 264 7.52 14.48 -8.79
C MET A 264 8.63 13.82 -9.63
N PRO A 265 9.56 14.57 -10.24
CA PRO A 265 10.71 13.99 -10.91
C PRO A 265 11.56 13.13 -9.96
N PHE A 266 12.02 11.96 -10.40
CA PHE A 266 12.88 11.10 -9.59
C PHE A 266 14.14 11.82 -9.07
N ARG A 267 14.72 12.68 -9.91
CA ARG A 267 15.90 13.51 -9.57
C ARG A 267 15.67 14.32 -8.29
N ASP A 268 14.51 14.95 -8.18
CA ASP A 268 14.16 15.81 -7.04
C ASP A 268 13.92 14.96 -5.77
N LEU A 269 13.29 13.80 -5.92
CA LEU A 269 13.13 12.85 -4.81
C LEU A 269 14.49 12.33 -4.31
N LEU A 270 15.42 12.01 -5.23
CA LEU A 270 16.77 11.58 -4.89
C LEU A 270 17.55 12.71 -4.18
N GLU A 271 17.41 13.95 -4.62
CA GLU A 271 18.01 15.13 -3.97
C GLU A 271 17.44 15.32 -2.55
N MET A 272 16.13 15.19 -2.36
CA MET A 272 15.51 15.20 -1.04
C MET A 272 16.08 14.11 -0.13
N ALA A 273 16.42 12.94 -0.68
CA ALA A 273 17.09 11.84 0.05
C ALA A 273 18.63 12.08 0.22
N GLY A 274 19.12 13.25 -0.12
CA GLY A 274 20.53 13.64 0.04
C GLY A 274 21.47 13.10 -1.05
N GLY A 275 20.93 12.63 -2.17
CA GLY A 275 21.69 12.04 -3.26
C GLY A 275 22.21 10.63 -2.94
N VAL A 276 22.96 10.08 -3.90
CA VAL A 276 23.62 8.77 -3.74
C VAL A 276 24.73 8.88 -2.69
N ARG A 277 24.81 7.86 -1.84
CA ARG A 277 25.77 7.80 -0.72
C ARG A 277 27.21 7.95 -1.20
N ASP A 278 28.01 8.68 -0.44
CA ASP A 278 29.44 8.92 -0.69
C ASP A 278 29.75 9.58 -2.05
N GLY A 279 28.75 10.21 -2.69
CA GLY A 279 28.93 10.86 -4.00
C GLY A 279 29.18 9.89 -5.16
N ARG A 280 28.89 8.60 -4.98
CA ARG A 280 29.04 7.57 -6.00
C ARG A 280 28.04 7.73 -7.14
N ALA A 281 28.35 7.12 -8.29
CA ALA A 281 27.45 7.13 -9.42
C ALA A 281 26.22 6.25 -9.16
N LEU A 282 25.05 6.72 -9.57
CA LEU A 282 23.84 5.91 -9.61
C LEU A 282 23.98 4.80 -10.66
N LYS A 283 23.65 3.57 -10.33
CA LYS A 283 23.63 2.44 -11.26
C LYS A 283 22.24 2.07 -11.73
N ALA A 284 21.36 1.85 -10.78
CA ALA A 284 19.98 1.42 -11.03
C ALA A 284 19.08 1.69 -9.82
N VAL A 285 17.77 1.64 -10.05
CA VAL A 285 16.76 1.83 -9.01
C VAL A 285 15.65 0.78 -9.17
N ILE A 286 15.17 0.26 -8.05
CA ILE A 286 13.87 -0.40 -7.99
C ILE A 286 12.88 0.67 -7.51
N PRO A 287 11.93 1.15 -8.35
CA PRO A 287 11.14 2.33 -8.01
C PRO A 287 9.87 2.05 -7.21
N GLY A 288 9.42 0.80 -7.13
CA GLY A 288 8.11 0.44 -6.57
C GLY A 288 8.07 -0.75 -5.62
N GLY A 289 9.23 -1.25 -5.19
CA GLY A 289 9.38 -2.49 -4.42
C GLY A 289 9.93 -3.63 -5.27
N SER A 290 10.32 -4.73 -4.65
CA SER A 290 11.00 -5.84 -5.34
C SER A 290 10.16 -6.52 -6.42
N SER A 291 8.85 -6.32 -6.42
CA SER A 291 7.90 -6.88 -7.39
C SER A 291 7.78 -6.09 -8.70
N VAL A 292 8.59 -5.02 -8.89
CA VAL A 292 8.59 -4.27 -10.14
C VAL A 292 9.97 -4.30 -10.79
N PRO A 293 10.06 -4.17 -12.14
CA PRO A 293 11.33 -4.19 -12.86
C PRO A 293 12.31 -3.11 -12.39
N VAL A 294 13.59 -3.48 -12.36
CA VAL A 294 14.71 -2.57 -12.08
C VAL A 294 14.89 -1.61 -13.26
N VAL A 295 15.11 -0.33 -12.96
CA VAL A 295 15.32 0.71 -13.99
C VAL A 295 16.78 1.19 -13.94
N PRO A 296 17.51 1.22 -15.08
CA PRO A 296 18.86 1.79 -15.15
C PRO A 296 18.89 3.29 -14.84
N ALA A 297 20.07 3.79 -14.44
CA ALA A 297 20.26 5.16 -13.98
C ALA A 297 19.83 6.22 -15.01
N ASP A 298 20.21 6.04 -16.28
CA ASP A 298 19.89 6.95 -17.38
C ASP A 298 18.38 7.09 -17.60
N ALA A 299 17.65 6.00 -17.57
CA ALA A 299 16.21 5.99 -17.76
C ALA A 299 15.47 6.59 -16.55
N ILE A 300 15.84 6.24 -15.30
CA ILE A 300 15.12 6.70 -14.11
C ILE A 300 15.33 8.19 -13.84
N MET A 301 16.50 8.75 -14.18
CA MET A 301 16.82 10.16 -13.95
C MET A 301 15.96 11.15 -14.77
N GLU A 302 15.35 10.69 -15.84
CA GLU A 302 14.43 11.47 -16.67
C GLU A 302 12.95 11.15 -16.39
N CYS A 303 12.68 10.27 -15.42
CA CYS A 303 11.35 9.76 -15.13
C CYS A 303 10.62 10.61 -14.08
N THR A 304 9.30 10.70 -14.19
CA THR A 304 8.41 11.16 -13.12
C THR A 304 7.91 10.00 -12.26
N MET A 305 7.78 10.26 -10.97
CA MET A 305 7.36 9.28 -9.97
C MET A 305 5.83 9.23 -9.90
N ASP A 306 5.26 8.61 -10.92
CA ASP A 306 3.83 8.33 -11.05
C ASP A 306 3.60 7.04 -11.85
N TYR A 307 2.33 6.65 -12.04
CA TYR A 307 2.00 5.40 -12.74
C TYR A 307 2.41 5.43 -14.21
N ASP A 308 2.21 6.54 -14.87
CA ASP A 308 2.45 6.66 -16.31
C ASP A 308 3.94 6.84 -16.60
N GLY A 309 4.63 7.69 -15.84
CA GLY A 309 6.08 7.91 -15.98
C GLY A 309 6.88 6.63 -15.80
N LEU A 310 6.61 5.85 -14.77
CA LEU A 310 7.31 4.58 -14.52
C LEU A 310 6.94 3.49 -15.53
N SER A 311 5.71 3.49 -16.03
CA SER A 311 5.29 2.58 -17.11
C SER A 311 6.05 2.84 -18.41
N GLN A 312 6.35 4.11 -18.74
CA GLN A 312 7.12 4.48 -19.94
C GLN A 312 8.55 3.93 -19.96
N VAL A 313 9.14 3.73 -18.77
CA VAL A 313 10.49 3.14 -18.63
C VAL A 313 10.44 1.63 -18.34
N GLY A 314 9.29 0.98 -18.58
CA GLY A 314 9.13 -0.47 -18.45
C GLY A 314 9.08 -0.98 -17.02
N SER A 315 8.72 -0.12 -16.04
CA SER A 315 8.57 -0.49 -14.64
C SER A 315 7.18 -0.08 -14.12
N ALA A 316 6.99 -0.04 -12.80
CA ALA A 316 5.73 0.37 -12.20
C ALA A 316 5.96 1.10 -10.88
N LEU A 317 4.97 1.94 -10.48
CA LEU A 317 5.00 2.65 -9.21
C LEU A 317 4.93 1.70 -8.00
N GLY A 318 4.27 0.57 -8.16
CA GLY A 318 4.15 -0.42 -7.09
C GLY A 318 3.67 0.20 -5.79
N ALA A 319 4.29 -0.19 -4.69
CA ALA A 319 4.03 0.36 -3.36
C ALA A 319 4.70 1.73 -3.10
N GLY A 320 5.54 2.22 -4.03
CA GLY A 320 6.34 3.44 -3.86
C GLY A 320 7.60 3.23 -3.04
N SER A 321 8.16 2.03 -3.08
CA SER A 321 9.42 1.67 -2.41
C SER A 321 10.58 1.88 -3.35
N VAL A 322 11.38 2.89 -3.08
CA VAL A 322 12.51 3.28 -3.94
C VAL A 322 13.81 2.74 -3.35
N ILE A 323 14.39 1.73 -4.00
CA ILE A 323 15.67 1.13 -3.57
C ILE A 323 16.76 1.60 -4.54
N VAL A 324 17.64 2.47 -4.06
CA VAL A 324 18.73 3.07 -4.85
C VAL A 324 19.97 2.18 -4.78
N MET A 325 20.55 1.89 -5.92
CA MET A 325 21.75 1.08 -6.08
C MET A 325 22.85 1.89 -6.78
N ASP A 326 24.02 2.00 -6.13
CA ASP A 326 25.18 2.67 -6.68
C ASP A 326 26.03 1.76 -7.60
N GLU A 327 27.08 2.31 -8.20
CA GLU A 327 27.99 1.64 -9.12
C GLU A 327 28.65 0.36 -8.57
N THR A 328 28.76 0.25 -7.24
CA THR A 328 29.39 -0.93 -6.59
C THR A 328 28.46 -2.13 -6.49
N THR A 329 27.16 -1.97 -6.77
CA THR A 329 26.16 -3.01 -6.62
C THR A 329 26.32 -4.10 -7.68
N CYS A 330 26.41 -5.35 -7.26
CA CYS A 330 26.34 -6.51 -8.14
C CYS A 330 24.87 -6.86 -8.44
N MET A 331 24.43 -6.68 -9.69
CA MET A 331 23.04 -6.93 -10.07
C MET A 331 22.65 -8.42 -10.00
N VAL A 332 23.60 -9.33 -10.18
CA VAL A 332 23.34 -10.77 -10.02
C VAL A 332 23.11 -11.12 -8.56
N GLU A 333 23.80 -10.45 -7.63
CA GLU A 333 23.57 -10.63 -6.19
C GLU A 333 22.20 -10.06 -5.77
N VAL A 334 21.79 -8.93 -6.33
CA VAL A 334 20.44 -8.38 -6.12
C VAL A 334 19.38 -9.36 -6.61
N LEU A 335 19.56 -9.92 -7.82
CA LEU A 335 18.65 -10.90 -8.39
C LEU A 335 18.59 -12.19 -7.54
N GLU A 336 19.72 -12.68 -7.04
CA GLU A 336 19.77 -13.84 -6.13
C GLU A 336 18.95 -13.56 -4.86
N ARG A 337 19.13 -12.36 -4.25
CA ARG A 337 18.46 -11.98 -3.03
C ARG A 337 16.94 -11.87 -3.20
N ILE A 338 16.50 -11.27 -4.28
CA ILE A 338 15.08 -11.13 -4.62
C ILE A 338 14.47 -12.52 -4.88
N SER A 339 15.16 -13.36 -5.69
CA SER A 339 14.69 -14.71 -6.00
C SER A 339 14.59 -15.60 -4.75
N TYR A 340 15.51 -15.44 -3.79
CA TYR A 340 15.42 -16.11 -2.50
C TYR A 340 14.18 -15.68 -1.72
N PHE A 341 13.88 -14.39 -1.70
CA PHE A 341 12.70 -13.84 -1.01
C PHE A 341 11.41 -14.47 -1.56
N TYR A 342 11.19 -14.45 -2.88
CA TYR A 342 10.00 -15.03 -3.49
C TYR A 342 9.90 -16.54 -3.32
N PHE A 343 11.03 -17.24 -3.34
CA PHE A 343 11.06 -18.66 -3.00
C PHE A 343 10.65 -18.93 -1.55
N ALA A 344 11.17 -18.16 -0.60
CA ALA A 344 10.89 -18.33 0.83
C ALA A 344 9.43 -17.94 1.19
N GLU A 345 8.87 -16.94 0.49
CA GLU A 345 7.52 -16.41 0.76
C GLU A 345 6.41 -17.05 -0.10
N SER A 346 6.74 -17.96 -0.99
CA SER A 346 5.72 -18.70 -1.74
C SER A 346 4.80 -19.47 -0.78
N CYS A 347 3.48 -19.27 -0.89
CA CYS A 347 2.51 -19.98 -0.05
C CYS A 347 2.41 -21.48 -0.38
N GLY A 348 3.02 -21.92 -1.48
CA GLY A 348 3.06 -23.32 -1.92
C GLY A 348 1.77 -23.83 -2.59
N GLN A 349 0.81 -22.97 -2.89
CA GLN A 349 -0.46 -23.40 -3.49
C GLN A 349 -0.31 -23.82 -4.96
N CYS A 350 0.33 -22.98 -5.79
CA CYS A 350 0.48 -23.23 -7.22
C CYS A 350 1.80 -23.94 -7.52
N THR A 351 1.77 -25.03 -8.28
CA THR A 351 2.98 -25.79 -8.64
C THR A 351 4.03 -24.95 -9.35
N PRO A 352 3.70 -24.08 -10.35
CA PRO A 352 4.71 -23.26 -11.01
C PRO A 352 5.47 -22.34 -10.04
N CYS A 353 4.78 -21.65 -9.14
CA CYS A 353 5.38 -20.81 -8.12
C CYS A 353 6.15 -21.65 -7.09
N ARG A 354 5.51 -22.66 -6.47
CA ARG A 354 6.10 -23.47 -5.40
C ARG A 354 7.44 -24.10 -5.79
N GLU A 355 7.53 -24.67 -7.00
CA GLU A 355 8.71 -25.36 -7.48
C GLU A 355 9.65 -24.42 -8.26
N GLY A 356 9.08 -23.60 -9.15
CA GLY A 356 9.82 -22.77 -10.09
C GLY A 356 10.66 -21.68 -9.42
N THR A 357 10.12 -20.99 -8.42
CA THR A 357 10.87 -19.94 -7.68
C THR A 357 12.12 -20.53 -7.01
N GLY A 358 12.01 -21.71 -6.43
CA GLY A 358 13.15 -22.41 -5.86
C GLY A 358 14.18 -22.88 -6.91
N TRP A 359 13.74 -23.19 -8.13
CA TRP A 359 14.65 -23.52 -9.23
C TRP A 359 15.37 -22.26 -9.73
N LEU A 360 14.69 -21.15 -9.91
CA LEU A 360 15.29 -19.85 -10.28
C LEU A 360 16.37 -19.46 -9.27
N TYR A 361 16.04 -19.44 -7.98
CA TYR A 361 16.99 -19.09 -6.93
C TYR A 361 18.25 -19.96 -6.97
N ARG A 362 18.11 -21.29 -7.07
CA ARG A 362 19.26 -22.20 -7.09
C ARG A 362 20.14 -22.05 -8.33
N MET A 363 19.55 -21.78 -9.50
CA MET A 363 20.29 -21.53 -10.73
C MET A 363 21.04 -20.20 -10.67
N ILE A 364 20.41 -19.13 -10.19
CA ILE A 364 21.05 -17.80 -10.04
C ILE A 364 22.22 -17.89 -9.07
N ARG A 365 22.02 -18.55 -7.92
CA ARG A 365 23.08 -18.78 -6.92
C ARG A 365 24.26 -19.54 -7.50
N ARG A 366 24.03 -20.56 -8.33
CA ARG A 366 25.07 -21.31 -9.01
C ARG A 366 25.87 -20.45 -9.99
N ILE A 367 25.16 -19.59 -10.76
CA ILE A 367 25.78 -18.63 -11.68
C ILE A 367 26.65 -17.64 -10.90
N ARG A 368 26.13 -17.07 -9.82
CA ARG A 368 26.87 -16.14 -8.95
C ARG A 368 28.15 -16.75 -8.38
N ASN A 369 28.13 -18.05 -8.04
CA ASN A 369 29.30 -18.78 -7.51
C ASN A 369 30.32 -19.17 -8.58
N GLY A 370 30.11 -18.80 -9.85
CA GLY A 370 31.01 -19.15 -10.96
C GLY A 370 30.85 -20.58 -11.49
N GLU A 371 29.80 -21.27 -11.09
CA GLU A 371 29.50 -22.67 -11.50
C GLU A 371 28.45 -22.70 -12.64
N GLY A 372 28.04 -21.54 -13.14
CA GLY A 372 27.03 -21.40 -14.18
C GLY A 372 27.55 -21.75 -15.56
N THR A 373 26.63 -22.16 -16.43
CA THR A 373 26.89 -22.45 -17.84
C THR A 373 25.94 -21.60 -18.71
N HIS A 374 26.26 -21.41 -20.00
CA HIS A 374 25.34 -20.73 -20.94
C HIS A 374 23.96 -21.41 -20.98
N ALA A 375 23.91 -22.74 -20.89
CA ALA A 375 22.66 -23.48 -20.85
C ALA A 375 21.78 -23.13 -19.62
N ASP A 376 22.37 -22.61 -18.54
CA ASP A 376 21.60 -22.18 -17.37
C ASP A 376 20.84 -20.89 -17.62
N LEU A 377 21.32 -20.01 -18.51
CA LEU A 377 20.58 -18.79 -18.90
C LEU A 377 19.31 -19.13 -19.67
N ASP A 378 19.38 -20.08 -20.61
CA ASP A 378 18.21 -20.55 -21.35
C ASP A 378 17.21 -21.25 -20.42
N ARG A 379 17.70 -22.00 -19.45
CA ARG A 379 16.85 -22.66 -18.45
C ARG A 379 16.18 -21.66 -17.53
N LEU A 380 16.90 -20.62 -17.05
CA LEU A 380 16.33 -19.54 -16.24
C LEU A 380 15.16 -18.91 -16.96
N LYS A 381 15.38 -18.47 -18.22
CA LYS A 381 14.31 -17.89 -19.03
C LYS A 381 13.14 -18.85 -19.21
N SER A 382 13.41 -20.10 -19.56
CA SER A 382 12.37 -21.11 -19.76
C SER A 382 11.55 -21.39 -18.49
N VAL A 383 12.15 -21.34 -17.30
CA VAL A 383 11.44 -21.53 -16.04
C VAL A 383 10.59 -20.29 -15.72
N ALA A 384 11.14 -19.09 -15.87
CA ALA A 384 10.41 -17.84 -15.68
C ALA A 384 9.16 -17.75 -16.58
N ASP A 385 9.32 -18.01 -17.88
CA ASP A 385 8.24 -18.04 -18.88
C ASP A 385 7.12 -19.08 -18.54
N ARG A 386 7.39 -20.04 -17.67
CA ARG A 386 6.43 -21.05 -17.20
C ARG A 386 5.82 -20.75 -15.85
N ILE A 387 6.28 -19.73 -15.18
CA ILE A 387 5.70 -19.23 -13.91
C ILE A 387 4.78 -18.05 -14.23
N GLU A 388 5.28 -17.06 -14.97
CA GLU A 388 4.57 -15.84 -15.33
C GLU A 388 3.22 -16.15 -16.01
N GLY A 389 2.15 -15.52 -15.53
CA GLY A 389 0.79 -15.69 -16.02
C GLY A 389 0.17 -17.06 -15.75
N ARG A 390 0.80 -17.96 -14.99
CA ARG A 390 0.35 -19.32 -14.74
C ARG A 390 0.16 -19.67 -13.27
N THR A 391 0.05 -18.64 -12.44
CA THR A 391 -0.15 -18.75 -11.00
C THR A 391 -1.46 -18.09 -10.58
N ILE A 392 -1.95 -18.38 -9.37
CA ILE A 392 -3.22 -17.84 -8.88
C ILE A 392 -3.10 -16.36 -8.52
N CYS A 393 -1.91 -15.90 -8.11
CA CYS A 393 -1.66 -14.53 -7.68
C CYS A 393 -0.37 -13.97 -8.29
N ALA A 394 -0.22 -12.65 -8.22
CA ALA A 394 0.89 -11.91 -8.81
C ALA A 394 2.27 -12.20 -8.17
N LEU A 395 2.36 -12.97 -7.07
CA LEU A 395 3.66 -13.37 -6.51
C LEU A 395 4.49 -14.16 -7.54
N GLY A 396 3.84 -14.94 -8.40
CA GLY A 396 4.53 -15.69 -9.44
C GLY A 396 4.94 -14.83 -10.64
N ASP A 397 4.34 -13.66 -10.81
CA ASP A 397 4.62 -12.74 -11.91
C ASP A 397 5.71 -11.71 -11.53
N ALA A 398 5.99 -11.56 -10.22
CA ALA A 398 7.02 -10.67 -9.66
C ALA A 398 8.43 -11.30 -9.72
#